data_2a52a4d07323d1d9e6d42cf751abaf04
#
_entry.id   2a52a4d07323d1d9e6d42cf751abaf04
#
_cell.length_a   1.000
_cell.length_b   1.000
_cell.length_c   1.000
_cell.angle_alpha   90.00
_cell.angle_beta   90.00
_cell.angle_gamma   90.00
#
_symmetry.space_group_name_H-M   'P 1'
#
loop_
_entity.id
_entity.type
_entity.pdbx_description
1 polymer ?
#
loop_
_entity_poly.entity_id
_entity_poly.type
_entity_poly.pdbx_seq_one_letter_code
_entity_poly.pdbx_strand_id
1 'polypeptide(L)'
;MTLISAGAVVLDGRVCRPGWLSVADGRIADCGTGPVRADVEFADCVVAPGFIDMHCHGGGGVGYPDGPDRAAALHAAHGTTGGLASLVSAAPAVLLDQVRALADATRRGVVDGIHLEGPWLSGHHCGAHDPAWLRDPDDAEVDALLAAGDGAIRMVTLAPELPGGPATIRRLVDAGIVVALGHTDADYDQMQAGIEAGATVGTHLFNAMRALHHRDPGPVPALLADPRVTVELIADGVHLHPAVIRHVMATAGPDRVALVTDAMAAAGAGDGAFTLGGLDVEVAGGVARLRGTATIAGSTATMDRLFATAVNLLGGHDAALAAAVRMTATTPARALGLDGAGVLAVGSAANLVVMDADLQLVRVMRRGMWLR
;
A
#
# COMPACT_ATOMS: atom_id res chain seq x y z
N MET A 1 -3.37 23.74 20.99
CA MET A 1 -3.33 24.07 19.54
C MET A 1 -1.88 24.40 19.19
N THR A 2 -1.33 23.79 18.17
CA THR A 2 0.05 24.01 17.74
C THR A 2 0.03 24.48 16.28
N LEU A 3 0.62 25.64 16.01
CA LEU A 3 0.77 26.18 14.67
C LEU A 3 2.13 25.76 14.07
N ILE A 4 2.09 25.17 12.90
CA ILE A 4 3.26 24.64 12.17
C ILE A 4 3.37 25.40 10.85
N SER A 5 4.55 25.90 10.52
CA SER A 5 4.88 26.50 9.21
C SER A 5 6.03 25.77 8.54
N ALA A 6 6.04 25.77 7.21
CA ALA A 6 7.11 25.17 6.43
C ALA A 6 7.39 25.95 5.14
N GLY A 7 8.56 25.73 4.56
CA GLY A 7 8.93 26.26 3.25
C GLY A 7 7.98 25.81 2.15
N ALA A 8 7.42 24.59 2.30
CA ALA A 8 6.31 24.11 1.49
C ALA A 8 5.36 23.22 2.33
N VAL A 9 4.06 23.33 2.06
CA VAL A 9 3.04 22.44 2.62
C VAL A 9 2.15 21.97 1.47
N VAL A 10 1.88 20.66 1.39
CA VAL A 10 0.96 20.12 0.39
C VAL A 10 -0.44 20.05 0.99
N LEU A 11 -1.25 21.03 0.65
CA LEU A 11 -2.64 21.18 1.11
C LEU A 11 -3.59 20.83 -0.03
N ASP A 12 -4.50 19.91 0.20
CA ASP A 12 -5.52 19.51 -0.79
C ASP A 12 -4.93 19.29 -2.20
N GLY A 13 -3.82 18.55 -2.27
CA GLY A 13 -3.13 18.23 -3.53
C GLY A 13 -2.37 19.40 -4.18
N ARG A 14 -2.23 20.55 -3.51
CA ARG A 14 -1.49 21.72 -3.99
C ARG A 14 -0.30 22.04 -3.12
N VAL A 15 0.83 22.41 -3.71
CA VAL A 15 2.02 22.86 -3.00
C VAL A 15 1.89 24.35 -2.69
N CYS A 16 1.82 24.70 -1.41
CA CYS A 16 1.77 26.06 -0.89
C CYS A 16 3.15 26.49 -0.39
N ARG A 17 3.72 27.58 -0.91
CA ARG A 17 5.07 28.10 -0.57
C ARG A 17 5.04 29.57 -0.15
N PRO A 18 5.35 29.93 1.11
CA PRO A 18 5.32 29.06 2.28
C PRO A 18 3.90 28.63 2.61
N GLY A 19 3.78 27.54 3.37
CA GLY A 19 2.50 27.07 3.85
C GLY A 19 2.50 26.84 5.36
N TRP A 20 1.31 26.71 5.93
CA TRP A 20 1.13 26.48 7.36
C TRP A 20 -0.12 25.66 7.64
N LEU A 21 -0.14 25.03 8.80
CA LEU A 21 -1.31 24.35 9.37
C LEU A 21 -1.32 24.46 10.88
N SER A 22 -2.50 24.42 11.49
CA SER A 22 -2.66 24.32 12.95
C SER A 22 -3.26 22.98 13.34
N VAL A 23 -2.78 22.42 14.45
CA VAL A 23 -3.22 21.15 14.99
C VAL A 23 -3.86 21.36 16.37
N ALA A 24 -5.07 20.83 16.53
CA ALA A 24 -5.76 20.77 17.80
C ALA A 24 -6.49 19.42 17.94
N ASP A 25 -6.43 18.82 19.10
CA ASP A 25 -7.13 17.56 19.44
C ASP A 25 -6.89 16.44 18.40
N GLY A 26 -5.64 16.35 17.91
CA GLY A 26 -5.23 15.33 16.95
C GLY A 26 -5.71 15.56 15.52
N ARG A 27 -6.31 16.74 15.22
CA ARG A 27 -6.85 17.09 13.90
C ARG A 27 -6.26 18.39 13.38
N ILE A 28 -6.32 18.58 12.06
CA ILE A 28 -6.03 19.86 11.43
C ILE A 28 -7.18 20.81 11.75
N ALA A 29 -6.89 21.88 12.51
CA ALA A 29 -7.90 22.88 12.89
C ALA A 29 -8.03 23.98 11.85
N ASP A 30 -6.91 24.37 11.21
CA ASP A 30 -6.85 25.36 10.15
C ASP A 30 -5.59 25.14 9.30
N CYS A 31 -5.56 25.63 8.07
CA CYS A 31 -4.39 25.58 7.21
C CYS A 31 -4.45 26.65 6.13
N GLY A 32 -3.29 27.05 5.59
CA GLY A 32 -3.25 28.08 4.58
C GLY A 32 -1.88 28.30 3.95
N THR A 33 -1.83 29.32 3.10
CA THR A 33 -0.62 29.75 2.40
C THR A 33 -0.17 31.12 2.91
N GLY A 34 1.11 31.41 2.76
CA GLY A 34 1.74 32.65 3.17
C GLY A 34 2.49 32.57 4.49
N PRO A 35 3.29 33.59 4.82
CA PRO A 35 4.11 33.59 6.02
C PRO A 35 3.24 33.79 7.28
N VAL A 36 3.52 32.99 8.31
CA VAL A 36 2.93 33.11 9.65
C VAL A 36 4.02 32.95 10.70
N ARG A 37 3.84 33.56 11.87
CA ARG A 37 4.67 33.26 13.02
C ARG A 37 4.12 32.00 13.68
N ALA A 38 4.84 30.88 13.58
CA ALA A 38 4.41 29.59 14.05
C ALA A 38 5.11 29.18 15.37
N ASP A 39 4.50 28.20 16.08
CA ASP A 39 5.10 27.59 17.28
C ASP A 39 6.25 26.64 16.86
N VAL A 40 6.12 26.00 15.70
CA VAL A 40 7.13 25.10 15.11
C VAL A 40 7.36 25.52 13.66
N GLU A 41 8.62 25.78 13.29
CA GLU A 41 9.01 26.23 11.96
C GLU A 41 9.95 25.24 11.27
N PHE A 42 9.63 24.90 10.02
CA PHE A 42 10.40 24.03 9.12
C PHE A 42 10.73 24.80 7.82
N ALA A 43 11.53 25.87 7.92
CA ALA A 43 11.73 26.86 6.85
C ALA A 43 12.17 26.25 5.52
N ASP A 44 13.06 25.22 5.54
CA ASP A 44 13.62 24.60 4.34
C ASP A 44 13.02 23.21 4.07
N CYS A 45 11.90 22.88 4.71
CA CYS A 45 11.29 21.56 4.60
C CYS A 45 9.97 21.60 3.82
N VAL A 46 9.56 20.39 3.41
CA VAL A 46 8.24 20.09 2.86
C VAL A 46 7.42 19.35 3.91
N VAL A 47 6.21 19.82 4.16
CA VAL A 47 5.20 19.12 4.95
C VAL A 47 4.17 18.51 4.00
N ALA A 48 3.91 17.21 4.13
CA ALA A 48 2.95 16.47 3.32
C ALA A 48 2.07 15.58 4.22
N PRO A 49 0.91 15.10 3.71
CA PRO A 49 0.15 14.05 4.40
C PRO A 49 1.04 12.85 4.71
N GLY A 50 0.81 12.22 5.85
CA GLY A 50 1.43 10.94 6.17
C GLY A 50 1.02 9.86 5.17
N PHE A 51 1.94 8.96 4.86
CA PHE A 51 1.76 7.94 3.85
C PHE A 51 0.72 6.88 4.27
N ILE A 52 0.04 6.31 3.30
CA ILE A 52 -0.90 5.19 3.41
C ILE A 52 -0.35 4.02 2.59
N ASP A 53 -0.07 2.92 3.25
CA ASP A 53 0.45 1.71 2.59
C ASP A 53 -0.62 0.61 2.62
N MET A 54 -1.21 0.33 1.47
CA MET A 54 -2.32 -0.62 1.39
C MET A 54 -1.87 -2.08 1.18
N HIS A 55 -0.55 -2.31 0.99
CA HIS A 55 0.02 -3.63 0.77
C HIS A 55 1.39 -3.74 1.46
N CYS A 56 1.42 -4.36 2.65
CA CYS A 56 2.62 -4.53 3.45
C CYS A 56 2.53 -5.78 4.35
N HIS A 57 3.52 -6.68 4.26
CA HIS A 57 3.55 -7.96 5.00
C HIS A 57 4.31 -7.89 6.32
N GLY A 58 5.16 -6.88 6.51
CA GLY A 58 5.96 -6.76 7.74
C GLY A 58 7.10 -5.76 7.64
N GLY A 59 7.91 -5.72 8.68
CA GLY A 59 9.09 -4.86 8.79
C GLY A 59 9.74 -4.97 10.16
N GLY A 60 10.95 -4.44 10.31
CA GLY A 60 11.66 -4.44 11.58
C GLY A 60 12.05 -5.84 12.09
N GLY A 61 12.17 -6.83 11.20
CA GLY A 61 12.55 -8.20 11.51
C GLY A 61 11.36 -9.13 11.80
N VAL A 62 10.11 -8.69 11.60
CA VAL A 62 8.91 -9.50 11.87
C VAL A 62 7.85 -9.34 10.78
N GLY A 63 7.09 -10.40 10.51
CA GLY A 63 5.84 -10.31 9.77
C GLY A 63 4.72 -9.72 10.62
N TYR A 64 3.68 -9.17 9.99
CA TYR A 64 2.51 -8.68 10.72
C TYR A 64 1.83 -9.76 11.58
N PRO A 65 1.71 -11.04 11.14
CA PRO A 65 1.14 -12.09 11.98
C PRO A 65 1.88 -12.30 13.30
N ASP A 66 3.22 -12.09 13.29
CA ASP A 66 4.09 -12.41 14.42
C ASP A 66 4.34 -11.21 15.34
N GLY A 67 4.23 -9.98 14.81
CA GLY A 67 4.54 -8.78 15.58
C GLY A 67 3.96 -7.50 14.99
N PRO A 68 2.61 -7.33 14.98
CA PRO A 68 1.96 -6.21 14.31
C PRO A 68 2.41 -4.83 14.83
N ASP A 69 2.58 -4.70 16.14
CA ASP A 69 3.02 -3.44 16.76
C ASP A 69 4.44 -3.04 16.32
N ARG A 70 5.35 -4.03 16.21
CA ARG A 70 6.75 -3.80 15.80
C ARG A 70 6.85 -3.45 14.31
N ALA A 71 6.14 -4.18 13.46
CA ALA A 71 6.10 -3.90 12.03
C ALA A 71 5.50 -2.51 11.75
N ALA A 72 4.36 -2.20 12.37
CA ALA A 72 3.72 -0.89 12.25
C ALA A 72 4.61 0.24 12.77
N ALA A 73 5.33 0.04 13.87
CA ALA A 73 6.24 1.05 14.42
C ALA A 73 7.40 1.36 13.48
N LEU A 74 7.97 0.34 12.80
CA LEU A 74 8.98 0.58 11.76
C LEU A 74 8.43 1.47 10.66
N HIS A 75 7.32 1.08 10.04
CA HIS A 75 6.74 1.81 8.92
C HIS A 75 6.28 3.22 9.34
N ALA A 76 5.79 3.38 10.59
CA ALA A 76 5.48 4.69 11.14
C ALA A 76 6.72 5.59 11.26
N ALA A 77 7.87 5.04 11.66
CA ALA A 77 9.14 5.78 11.68
C ALA A 77 9.61 6.20 10.27
N HIS A 78 9.10 5.55 9.22
CA HIS A 78 9.30 5.86 7.81
C HIS A 78 8.10 6.59 7.15
N GLY A 79 7.26 7.24 7.98
CA GLY A 79 6.21 8.13 7.52
C GLY A 79 4.87 7.49 7.18
N THR A 80 4.73 6.16 7.27
CA THR A 80 3.45 5.47 7.09
C THR A 80 2.57 5.71 8.31
N THR A 81 1.50 6.47 8.16
CA THR A 81 0.60 6.83 9.26
C THR A 81 -0.70 6.03 9.24
N GLY A 82 -0.96 5.31 8.18
CA GLY A 82 -2.10 4.41 8.00
C GLY A 82 -1.79 3.33 6.96
N GLY A 83 -2.58 2.26 6.94
CA GLY A 83 -2.44 1.18 5.96
C GLY A 83 -2.93 -0.17 6.47
N LEU A 84 -2.74 -1.19 5.63
CA LEU A 84 -3.21 -2.55 5.87
C LEU A 84 -2.06 -3.49 6.25
N ALA A 85 -2.36 -4.43 7.14
CA ALA A 85 -1.49 -5.59 7.38
C ALA A 85 -1.85 -6.68 6.36
N SER A 86 -0.91 -7.05 5.49
CA SER A 86 -1.10 -8.07 4.47
C SER A 86 -0.75 -9.46 4.98
N LEU A 87 -1.62 -10.43 4.68
CA LEU A 87 -1.43 -11.85 4.94
C LEU A 87 -1.27 -12.58 3.60
N VAL A 88 -0.23 -13.40 3.49
CA VAL A 88 -0.05 -14.31 2.35
C VAL A 88 -0.85 -15.60 2.52
N SER A 89 -0.99 -16.38 1.46
CA SER A 89 -1.65 -17.68 1.47
C SER A 89 -1.08 -18.61 2.54
N ALA A 90 -1.95 -19.26 3.29
CA ALA A 90 -1.59 -20.21 4.36
C ALA A 90 -2.63 -21.31 4.48
N ALA A 91 -2.33 -22.34 5.29
CA ALA A 91 -3.31 -23.38 5.66
C ALA A 91 -4.57 -22.73 6.26
N PRO A 92 -5.79 -23.22 5.98
CA PRO A 92 -7.04 -22.58 6.40
C PRO A 92 -7.10 -22.21 7.88
N ALA A 93 -6.71 -23.13 8.77
CA ALA A 93 -6.71 -22.88 10.22
C ALA A 93 -5.71 -21.78 10.62
N VAL A 94 -4.51 -21.78 10.01
CA VAL A 94 -3.46 -20.77 10.26
C VAL A 94 -3.93 -19.40 9.80
N LEU A 95 -4.50 -19.31 8.59
CA LEU A 95 -5.00 -18.06 8.05
C LEU A 95 -6.12 -17.46 8.93
N LEU A 96 -7.05 -18.29 9.41
CA LEU A 96 -8.11 -17.87 10.33
C LEU A 96 -7.54 -17.31 11.65
N ASP A 97 -6.52 -17.95 12.21
CA ASP A 97 -5.89 -17.49 13.46
C ASP A 97 -5.13 -16.19 13.24
N GLN A 98 -4.43 -16.04 12.11
CA GLN A 98 -3.77 -14.79 11.73
C GLN A 98 -4.77 -13.64 11.53
N VAL A 99 -5.90 -13.89 10.87
CA VAL A 99 -6.97 -12.91 10.69
C VAL A 99 -7.52 -12.44 12.04
N ARG A 100 -7.79 -13.37 12.98
CA ARG A 100 -8.26 -13.01 14.34
C ARG A 100 -7.25 -12.13 15.08
N ALA A 101 -5.96 -12.49 15.01
CA ALA A 101 -4.89 -11.72 15.65
C ALA A 101 -4.78 -10.29 15.08
N LEU A 102 -4.87 -10.15 13.75
CA LEU A 102 -4.81 -8.85 13.10
C LEU A 102 -6.11 -8.05 13.25
N ALA A 103 -7.27 -8.70 13.38
CA ALA A 103 -8.52 -8.02 13.75
C ALA A 103 -8.40 -7.37 15.13
N ASP A 104 -7.73 -8.01 16.10
CA ASP A 104 -7.39 -7.40 17.39
C ASP A 104 -6.45 -6.19 17.24
N ALA A 105 -5.38 -6.32 16.43
CA ALA A 105 -4.46 -5.23 16.14
C ALA A 105 -5.17 -4.03 15.48
N THR A 106 -6.14 -4.30 14.59
CA THR A 106 -6.99 -3.28 13.96
C THR A 106 -7.86 -2.56 14.99
N ARG A 107 -8.54 -3.29 15.90
CA ARG A 107 -9.33 -2.67 16.98
C ARG A 107 -8.48 -1.79 17.90
N ARG A 108 -7.23 -2.17 18.15
CA ARG A 108 -6.27 -1.35 18.93
C ARG A 108 -5.73 -0.14 18.14
N GLY A 109 -6.04 -0.02 16.84
CA GLY A 109 -5.60 1.09 15.99
C GLY A 109 -4.11 1.01 15.60
N VAL A 110 -3.52 -0.19 15.63
CA VAL A 110 -2.15 -0.46 15.16
C VAL A 110 -2.07 -0.33 13.65
N VAL A 111 -3.05 -0.93 12.95
CA VAL A 111 -3.27 -0.85 11.49
C VAL A 111 -4.72 -0.46 11.21
N ASP A 112 -5.04 -0.03 9.99
CA ASP A 112 -6.40 0.38 9.59
C ASP A 112 -7.25 -0.80 9.08
N GLY A 113 -6.65 -1.97 8.95
CA GLY A 113 -7.32 -3.20 8.52
C GLY A 113 -6.37 -4.26 8.05
N ILE A 114 -6.96 -5.31 7.46
CA ILE A 114 -6.28 -6.49 6.94
C ILE A 114 -6.43 -6.52 5.42
N HIS A 115 -5.33 -6.83 4.73
CA HIS A 115 -5.32 -7.25 3.34
C HIS A 115 -5.06 -8.77 3.30
N LEU A 116 -5.92 -9.53 2.63
CA LEU A 116 -5.66 -10.92 2.32
C LEU A 116 -5.09 -11.00 0.90
N GLU A 117 -3.82 -11.35 0.77
CA GLU A 117 -3.22 -11.68 -0.51
C GLU A 117 -3.36 -13.17 -0.76
N GLY A 118 -4.42 -13.53 -1.48
CA GLY A 118 -4.86 -14.91 -1.58
C GLY A 118 -5.72 -15.37 -0.38
N PRO A 119 -5.96 -16.69 -0.28
CA PRO A 119 -5.29 -17.83 -0.92
C PRO A 119 -5.77 -18.18 -2.33
N TRP A 120 -6.70 -17.45 -2.88
CA TRP A 120 -7.37 -17.71 -4.16
C TRP A 120 -6.57 -17.10 -5.31
N LEU A 121 -5.37 -17.64 -5.55
CA LEU A 121 -4.39 -17.15 -6.52
C LEU A 121 -4.06 -18.23 -7.55
N SER A 122 -3.59 -17.81 -8.73
CA SER A 122 -3.16 -18.71 -9.79
C SER A 122 -1.88 -19.46 -9.42
N GLY A 123 -1.91 -20.78 -9.50
CA GLY A 123 -0.71 -21.61 -9.31
C GLY A 123 0.40 -21.33 -10.34
N HIS A 124 0.05 -20.77 -11.53
CA HIS A 124 1.02 -20.36 -12.56
C HIS A 124 1.76 -19.08 -12.19
N HIS A 125 1.17 -18.25 -11.35
CA HIS A 125 1.69 -16.94 -10.94
C HIS A 125 1.74 -16.81 -9.41
N CYS A 126 2.12 -17.88 -8.71
CA CYS A 126 2.19 -17.93 -7.26
C CYS A 126 3.19 -16.93 -6.64
N GLY A 127 4.22 -16.48 -7.39
CA GLY A 127 5.24 -15.60 -6.82
C GLY A 127 5.93 -16.22 -5.60
N ALA A 128 5.89 -15.52 -4.47
CA ALA A 128 6.46 -15.97 -3.20
C ALA A 128 5.41 -16.62 -2.26
N HIS A 129 4.25 -17.02 -2.78
CA HIS A 129 3.32 -17.85 -2.03
C HIS A 129 3.68 -19.33 -2.12
N ASP A 130 3.46 -20.08 -1.03
CA ASP A 130 3.60 -21.54 -1.05
C ASP A 130 2.47 -22.15 -1.88
N PRO A 131 2.77 -22.82 -3.01
CA PRO A 131 1.76 -23.42 -3.88
C PRO A 131 0.86 -24.46 -3.17
N ALA A 132 1.32 -25.06 -2.08
CA ALA A 132 0.54 -26.02 -1.29
C ALA A 132 -0.72 -25.39 -0.65
N TRP A 133 -0.75 -24.08 -0.50
CA TRP A 133 -1.86 -23.37 0.13
C TRP A 133 -2.75 -22.60 -0.85
N LEU A 134 -2.41 -22.60 -2.14
CA LEU A 134 -3.25 -22.01 -3.17
C LEU A 134 -4.43 -22.94 -3.46
N ARG A 135 -5.59 -22.35 -3.67
CA ARG A 135 -6.85 -23.08 -3.89
C ARG A 135 -7.91 -22.22 -4.57
N ASP A 136 -8.89 -22.87 -5.13
CA ASP A 136 -10.07 -22.17 -5.64
C ASP A 136 -10.90 -21.59 -4.49
N PRO A 137 -11.60 -20.46 -4.69
CA PRO A 137 -12.46 -19.90 -3.67
C PRO A 137 -13.62 -20.83 -3.33
N ASP A 138 -13.88 -20.97 -2.02
CA ASP A 138 -14.99 -21.71 -1.45
C ASP A 138 -15.85 -20.79 -0.56
N ASP A 139 -17.16 -20.82 -0.74
CA ASP A 139 -18.09 -19.94 -0.04
C ASP A 139 -18.02 -20.07 1.49
N ALA A 140 -17.83 -21.29 2.00
CA ALA A 140 -17.73 -21.52 3.43
C ALA A 140 -16.42 -20.97 4.01
N GLU A 141 -15.33 -21.03 3.24
CA GLU A 141 -14.06 -20.41 3.63
C GLU A 141 -14.15 -18.88 3.62
N VAL A 142 -14.74 -18.29 2.58
CA VAL A 142 -14.99 -16.84 2.52
C VAL A 142 -15.77 -16.38 3.75
N ASP A 143 -16.88 -17.06 4.08
CA ASP A 143 -17.68 -16.73 5.27
C ASP A 143 -16.91 -16.87 6.57
N ALA A 144 -16.10 -17.90 6.70
CA ALA A 144 -15.30 -18.12 7.90
C ALA A 144 -14.24 -17.02 8.08
N LEU A 145 -13.59 -16.58 7.00
CA LEU A 145 -12.61 -15.50 7.02
C LEU A 145 -13.28 -14.16 7.35
N LEU A 146 -14.41 -13.83 6.72
CA LEU A 146 -15.16 -12.60 7.01
C LEU A 146 -15.62 -12.58 8.48
N ALA A 147 -16.14 -13.68 8.98
CA ALA A 147 -16.56 -13.80 10.39
C ALA A 147 -15.36 -13.67 11.35
N ALA A 148 -14.22 -14.28 11.03
CA ALA A 148 -13.00 -14.17 11.84
C ALA A 148 -12.43 -12.76 11.86
N GLY A 149 -12.56 -12.04 10.74
CA GLY A 149 -12.09 -10.66 10.58
C GLY A 149 -12.95 -9.63 11.30
N ASP A 150 -14.22 -9.91 11.59
CA ASP A 150 -15.15 -9.02 12.31
C ASP A 150 -15.11 -7.58 11.77
N GLY A 151 -15.15 -7.43 10.44
CA GLY A 151 -15.08 -6.14 9.73
C GLY A 151 -13.66 -5.55 9.59
N ALA A 152 -12.61 -6.22 10.07
CA ALA A 152 -11.24 -5.76 9.90
C ALA A 152 -10.65 -6.07 8.52
N ILE A 153 -11.16 -7.07 7.78
CA ILE A 153 -10.72 -7.33 6.40
C ILE A 153 -11.21 -6.18 5.52
N ARG A 154 -10.30 -5.46 4.90
CA ARG A 154 -10.58 -4.31 4.05
C ARG A 154 -10.30 -4.56 2.58
N MET A 155 -9.34 -5.42 2.29
CA MET A 155 -8.95 -5.73 0.91
C MET A 155 -8.65 -7.22 0.77
N VAL A 156 -8.97 -7.78 -0.40
CA VAL A 156 -8.64 -9.14 -0.78
C VAL A 156 -8.09 -9.14 -2.20
N THR A 157 -6.92 -9.72 -2.39
CA THR A 157 -6.36 -10.02 -3.72
C THR A 157 -6.71 -11.44 -4.13
N LEU A 158 -7.25 -11.59 -5.34
CA LEU A 158 -7.53 -12.91 -5.93
C LEU A 158 -7.32 -12.91 -7.45
N ALA A 159 -7.20 -14.12 -8.03
CA ALA A 159 -7.11 -14.36 -9.45
C ALA A 159 -8.53 -14.55 -10.05
N PRO A 160 -8.98 -13.67 -10.97
CA PRO A 160 -10.37 -13.71 -11.45
C PRO A 160 -10.70 -14.91 -12.35
N GLU A 161 -9.70 -15.55 -12.95
CA GLU A 161 -9.84 -16.71 -13.82
C GLU A 161 -10.14 -18.03 -13.08
N LEU A 162 -9.96 -18.05 -11.76
CA LEU A 162 -10.22 -19.25 -10.98
C LEU A 162 -11.72 -19.63 -11.01
N PRO A 163 -12.04 -20.94 -10.92
CA PRO A 163 -13.42 -21.40 -10.80
C PRO A 163 -14.15 -20.66 -9.66
N GLY A 164 -15.27 -20.01 -9.98
CA GLY A 164 -16.00 -19.21 -9.00
C GLY A 164 -15.48 -17.78 -8.77
N GLY A 165 -14.33 -17.40 -9.36
CA GLY A 165 -13.68 -16.10 -9.16
C GLY A 165 -14.62 -14.89 -9.25
N PRO A 166 -15.35 -14.68 -10.37
CA PRO A 166 -16.27 -13.53 -10.49
C PRO A 166 -17.44 -13.57 -9.49
N ALA A 167 -17.88 -14.74 -9.04
CA ALA A 167 -18.91 -14.85 -8.00
C ALA A 167 -18.37 -14.46 -6.63
N THR A 168 -17.17 -14.90 -6.31
CA THR A 168 -16.45 -14.53 -5.07
C THR A 168 -16.15 -13.04 -5.03
N ILE A 169 -15.75 -12.42 -6.16
CA ILE A 169 -15.55 -10.97 -6.26
C ILE A 169 -16.84 -10.24 -5.86
N ARG A 170 -17.99 -10.58 -6.47
CA ARG A 170 -19.26 -9.96 -6.10
C ARG A 170 -19.60 -10.11 -4.63
N ARG A 171 -19.41 -11.32 -4.08
CA ARG A 171 -19.68 -11.60 -2.67
C ARG A 171 -18.84 -10.73 -1.73
N LEU A 172 -17.54 -10.58 -2.02
CA LEU A 172 -16.64 -9.72 -1.24
C LEU A 172 -17.02 -8.24 -1.35
N VAL A 173 -17.36 -7.78 -2.56
CA VAL A 173 -17.84 -6.41 -2.80
C VAL A 173 -19.15 -6.14 -2.05
N ASP A 174 -20.10 -7.07 -2.07
CA ASP A 174 -21.37 -6.96 -1.33
C ASP A 174 -21.14 -6.94 0.20
N ALA A 175 -20.05 -7.54 0.67
CA ALA A 175 -19.60 -7.46 2.06
C ALA A 175 -18.83 -6.16 2.38
N GLY A 176 -18.67 -5.23 1.42
CA GLY A 176 -17.96 -3.96 1.59
C GLY A 176 -16.43 -4.08 1.53
N ILE A 177 -15.91 -5.17 0.98
CA ILE A 177 -14.47 -5.43 0.84
C ILE A 177 -13.99 -4.89 -0.50
N VAL A 178 -12.86 -4.21 -0.49
CA VAL A 178 -12.14 -3.83 -1.72
C VAL A 178 -11.53 -5.08 -2.34
N VAL A 179 -11.86 -5.35 -3.60
CA VAL A 179 -11.27 -6.50 -4.30
C VAL A 179 -10.18 -6.03 -5.24
N ALA A 180 -9.01 -6.65 -5.09
CA ALA A 180 -7.83 -6.47 -5.91
C ALA A 180 -7.60 -7.72 -6.80
N LEU A 181 -7.14 -7.50 -8.03
CA LEU A 181 -6.83 -8.57 -8.98
C LEU A 181 -5.33 -8.68 -9.16
N GLY A 182 -4.78 -9.84 -8.90
CA GLY A 182 -3.35 -10.12 -8.99
C GLY A 182 -3.02 -11.60 -8.84
N HIS A 183 -1.75 -11.95 -8.94
CA HIS A 183 -1.29 -13.35 -8.94
C HIS A 183 -2.11 -14.21 -9.92
N THR A 184 -2.18 -13.77 -11.17
CA THR A 184 -3.18 -14.20 -12.14
C THR A 184 -2.57 -14.56 -13.49
N ASP A 185 -3.07 -15.65 -14.07
CA ASP A 185 -2.84 -16.04 -15.46
C ASP A 185 -4.01 -15.61 -16.38
N ALA A 186 -4.89 -14.74 -15.90
CA ALA A 186 -6.04 -14.26 -16.65
C ALA A 186 -5.61 -13.67 -18.00
N ASP A 187 -6.39 -13.96 -19.02
CA ASP A 187 -6.35 -13.20 -20.25
C ASP A 187 -7.06 -11.85 -20.07
N TYR A 188 -7.12 -11.07 -21.16
CA TYR A 188 -7.72 -9.73 -21.13
C TYR A 188 -9.22 -9.79 -20.77
N ASP A 189 -9.96 -10.72 -21.35
CA ASP A 189 -11.41 -10.81 -21.15
C ASP A 189 -11.77 -11.34 -19.75
N GLN A 190 -11.01 -12.28 -19.23
CA GLN A 190 -11.16 -12.76 -17.86
C GLN A 190 -10.86 -11.65 -16.83
N MET A 191 -9.85 -10.81 -17.11
CA MET A 191 -9.56 -9.66 -16.25
C MET A 191 -10.69 -8.64 -16.28
N GLN A 192 -11.24 -8.34 -17.48
CA GLN A 192 -12.41 -7.47 -17.63
C GLN A 192 -13.61 -8.03 -16.86
N ALA A 193 -13.87 -9.34 -16.93
CA ALA A 193 -14.94 -9.97 -16.15
C ALA A 193 -14.77 -9.79 -14.64
N GLY A 194 -13.54 -9.83 -14.13
CA GLY A 194 -13.21 -9.52 -12.72
C GLY A 194 -13.52 -8.07 -12.35
N ILE A 195 -13.16 -7.11 -13.22
CA ILE A 195 -13.46 -5.69 -13.01
C ILE A 195 -15.00 -5.46 -13.06
N GLU A 196 -15.71 -6.06 -14.02
CA GLU A 196 -17.16 -5.98 -14.12
C GLU A 196 -17.87 -6.65 -12.92
N ALA A 197 -17.25 -7.62 -12.28
CA ALA A 197 -17.75 -8.21 -11.04
C ALA A 197 -17.59 -7.29 -9.82
N GLY A 198 -16.82 -6.18 -9.94
CA GLY A 198 -16.71 -5.12 -8.95
C GLY A 198 -15.31 -4.96 -8.36
N ALA A 199 -14.28 -5.61 -8.88
CA ALA A 199 -12.90 -5.37 -8.47
C ALA A 199 -12.45 -3.96 -8.92
N THR A 200 -11.73 -3.27 -8.01
CA THR A 200 -11.32 -1.86 -8.22
C THR A 200 -9.83 -1.62 -8.01
N VAL A 201 -9.05 -2.67 -7.72
CA VAL A 201 -7.60 -2.56 -7.52
C VAL A 201 -6.89 -3.60 -8.39
N GLY A 202 -5.73 -3.23 -8.95
CA GLY A 202 -4.78 -4.16 -9.57
C GLY A 202 -3.56 -4.28 -8.66
N THR A 203 -3.33 -5.46 -8.11
CA THR A 203 -2.26 -5.75 -7.14
C THR A 203 -0.89 -5.67 -7.82
N HIS A 204 0.07 -4.95 -7.23
CA HIS A 204 1.47 -4.79 -7.65
C HIS A 204 1.73 -5.05 -9.15
N LEU A 205 1.14 -4.20 -9.99
CA LEU A 205 1.03 -4.33 -11.44
C LEU A 205 2.30 -4.88 -12.10
N PHE A 206 2.17 -5.82 -13.05
CA PHE A 206 3.19 -6.65 -13.71
C PHE A 206 3.72 -7.83 -12.88
N ASN A 207 3.84 -7.69 -11.57
CA ASN A 207 4.43 -8.75 -10.74
C ASN A 207 3.43 -9.89 -10.59
N ALA A 208 3.90 -11.13 -10.73
CA ALA A 208 3.06 -12.33 -10.68
C ALA A 208 1.81 -12.24 -11.57
N MET A 209 1.95 -11.71 -12.78
CA MET A 209 0.90 -11.58 -13.78
C MET A 209 1.35 -12.18 -15.12
N ARG A 210 0.40 -12.70 -15.90
CA ARG A 210 0.64 -13.07 -17.30
C ARG A 210 1.27 -11.91 -18.06
N ALA A 211 2.34 -12.19 -18.81
CA ALA A 211 3.11 -11.16 -19.49
C ALA A 211 2.30 -10.50 -20.62
N LEU A 212 2.47 -9.17 -20.78
CA LEU A 212 1.87 -8.43 -21.87
C LEU A 212 2.47 -8.87 -23.22
N HIS A 213 1.61 -9.28 -24.15
CA HIS A 213 1.97 -9.57 -25.52
C HIS A 213 1.00 -8.88 -26.48
N HIS A 214 1.48 -8.38 -27.62
CA HIS A 214 0.70 -7.55 -28.54
C HIS A 214 -0.52 -8.23 -29.21
N ARG A 215 -0.63 -9.57 -29.15
CA ARG A 215 -1.79 -10.36 -29.60
C ARG A 215 -2.52 -11.10 -28.48
N ASP A 216 -1.94 -11.08 -27.29
CA ASP A 216 -2.47 -11.70 -26.08
C ASP A 216 -2.09 -10.78 -24.90
N PRO A 217 -2.84 -9.67 -24.72
CA PRO A 217 -2.38 -8.57 -23.87
C PRO A 217 -2.35 -8.91 -22.38
N GLY A 218 -3.11 -9.90 -21.93
CA GLY A 218 -3.17 -10.29 -20.53
C GLY A 218 -3.79 -9.22 -19.61
N PRO A 219 -3.52 -9.29 -18.30
CA PRO A 219 -4.20 -8.48 -17.29
C PRO A 219 -3.80 -7.00 -17.30
N VAL A 220 -2.53 -6.68 -17.55
CA VAL A 220 -1.99 -5.33 -17.38
C VAL A 220 -2.72 -4.27 -18.20
N PRO A 221 -2.97 -4.45 -19.51
CA PRO A 221 -3.72 -3.47 -20.29
C PRO A 221 -5.17 -3.33 -19.85
N ALA A 222 -5.81 -4.40 -19.39
CA ALA A 222 -7.18 -4.34 -18.88
C ALA A 222 -7.28 -3.45 -17.62
N LEU A 223 -6.37 -3.64 -16.67
CA LEU A 223 -6.29 -2.84 -15.44
C LEU A 223 -5.95 -1.37 -15.72
N LEU A 224 -5.03 -1.12 -16.67
CA LEU A 224 -4.64 0.25 -17.03
C LEU A 224 -5.73 1.00 -17.81
N ALA A 225 -6.49 0.33 -18.63
CA ALA A 225 -7.51 0.94 -19.49
C ALA A 225 -8.79 1.33 -18.70
N ASP A 226 -9.13 0.62 -17.64
CA ASP A 226 -10.36 0.87 -16.90
C ASP A 226 -10.19 2.02 -15.88
N PRO A 227 -10.96 3.12 -16.00
CA PRO A 227 -10.86 4.27 -15.11
C PRO A 227 -11.30 3.98 -13.66
N ARG A 228 -12.02 2.90 -13.42
CA ARG A 228 -12.46 2.46 -12.07
C ARG A 228 -11.31 1.86 -11.26
N VAL A 229 -10.25 1.40 -11.93
CA VAL A 229 -9.18 0.61 -11.30
C VAL A 229 -8.05 1.52 -10.82
N THR A 230 -7.70 1.39 -9.55
CA THR A 230 -6.45 1.86 -8.96
C THR A 230 -5.40 0.76 -9.11
N VAL A 231 -4.21 1.08 -9.61
CA VAL A 231 -3.12 0.11 -9.77
C VAL A 231 -2.06 0.32 -8.69
N GLU A 232 -1.69 -0.75 -8.01
CA GLU A 232 -0.55 -0.73 -7.08
C GLU A 232 0.76 -0.81 -7.85
N LEU A 233 1.78 -0.06 -7.39
CA LEU A 233 3.14 -0.12 -7.91
C LEU A 233 4.16 -0.24 -6.78
N ILE A 234 5.06 -1.20 -6.89
CA ILE A 234 6.27 -1.30 -6.07
C ILE A 234 7.38 -0.53 -6.80
N ALA A 235 7.57 0.74 -6.44
CA ALA A 235 8.50 1.66 -7.12
C ALA A 235 9.91 1.65 -6.50
N ASP A 236 10.40 0.48 -6.09
CA ASP A 236 11.69 0.29 -5.43
C ASP A 236 12.89 0.19 -6.39
N GLY A 237 12.65 0.13 -7.70
CA GLY A 237 13.68 -0.04 -8.73
C GLY A 237 14.22 -1.48 -8.86
N VAL A 238 13.68 -2.42 -8.07
CA VAL A 238 13.97 -3.86 -8.11
C VAL A 238 12.86 -4.62 -8.82
N HIS A 239 11.60 -4.42 -8.38
CA HIS A 239 10.42 -5.06 -8.98
C HIS A 239 10.12 -4.52 -10.37
N LEU A 240 10.29 -3.24 -10.59
CA LEU A 240 9.99 -2.59 -11.86
C LEU A 240 11.16 -1.70 -12.30
N HIS A 241 11.50 -1.79 -13.60
CA HIS A 241 12.43 -0.86 -14.20
C HIS A 241 11.88 0.57 -14.17
N PRO A 242 12.69 1.62 -13.89
CA PRO A 242 12.20 3.01 -13.79
C PRO A 242 11.42 3.50 -15.02
N ALA A 243 11.73 3.01 -16.21
CA ALA A 243 10.96 3.34 -17.43
C ALA A 243 9.53 2.78 -17.41
N VAL A 244 9.32 1.59 -16.82
CA VAL A 244 7.99 0.99 -16.64
C VAL A 244 7.20 1.77 -15.62
N ILE A 245 7.81 2.13 -14.48
CA ILE A 245 7.18 2.96 -13.44
C ILE A 245 6.69 4.28 -14.05
N ARG A 246 7.57 5.00 -14.78
CA ARG A 246 7.17 6.26 -15.47
C ARG A 246 6.04 6.05 -16.47
N HIS A 247 6.08 4.96 -17.24
CA HIS A 247 5.03 4.65 -18.21
C HIS A 247 3.67 4.47 -17.53
N VAL A 248 3.60 3.71 -16.44
CA VAL A 248 2.36 3.51 -15.69
C VAL A 248 1.87 4.82 -15.07
N MET A 249 2.76 5.58 -14.42
CA MET A 249 2.41 6.89 -13.85
C MET A 249 1.84 7.85 -14.90
N ALA A 250 2.39 7.83 -16.12
CA ALA A 250 1.89 8.66 -17.22
C ALA A 250 0.55 8.16 -17.78
N THR A 251 0.33 6.84 -17.81
CA THR A 251 -0.87 6.23 -18.40
C THR A 251 -2.06 6.28 -17.44
N ALA A 252 -1.87 5.85 -16.20
CA ALA A 252 -2.93 5.81 -15.19
C ALA A 252 -3.13 7.16 -14.49
N GLY A 253 -2.08 7.96 -14.39
CA GLY A 253 -2.07 9.22 -13.64
C GLY A 253 -2.04 9.00 -12.12
N PRO A 254 -1.70 10.06 -11.36
CA PRO A 254 -1.50 9.95 -9.91
C PRO A 254 -2.80 9.64 -9.15
N ASP A 255 -3.95 9.85 -9.76
CA ASP A 255 -5.25 9.56 -9.14
C ASP A 255 -5.65 8.08 -9.25
N ARG A 256 -4.91 7.29 -10.03
CA ARG A 256 -5.14 5.84 -10.17
C ARG A 256 -3.90 4.98 -9.89
N VAL A 257 -2.80 5.59 -9.46
CA VAL A 257 -1.61 4.86 -8.99
C VAL A 257 -1.55 4.95 -7.47
N ALA A 258 -1.46 3.81 -6.80
CA ALA A 258 -1.12 3.68 -5.39
C ALA A 258 0.30 3.09 -5.29
N LEU A 259 1.24 3.83 -4.71
CA LEU A 259 2.53 3.24 -4.36
C LEU A 259 2.36 2.39 -3.11
N VAL A 260 2.88 1.18 -3.17
CA VAL A 260 2.85 0.21 -2.06
C VAL A 260 4.26 -0.30 -1.81
N THR A 261 4.55 -0.65 -0.56
CA THR A 261 5.86 -1.22 -0.25
C THR A 261 5.94 -2.68 -0.66
N ASP A 262 4.88 -3.45 -0.46
CA ASP A 262 4.94 -4.91 -0.47
C ASP A 262 6.11 -5.40 0.42
N ALA A 263 6.36 -4.66 1.51
CA ALA A 263 7.49 -4.90 2.38
C ALA A 263 7.28 -6.16 3.22
N MET A 264 8.35 -6.92 3.37
CA MET A 264 8.35 -8.10 4.24
C MET A 264 9.21 -7.85 5.50
N ALA A 265 9.34 -8.84 6.35
CA ALA A 265 10.04 -8.74 7.64
C ALA A 265 11.41 -8.06 7.57
N ALA A 266 12.13 -8.16 6.45
CA ALA A 266 13.46 -7.58 6.29
C ALA A 266 13.48 -6.05 6.13
N ALA A 267 12.36 -5.40 5.87
CA ALA A 267 12.33 -3.94 5.79
C ALA A 267 12.86 -3.32 7.08
N GLY A 268 13.89 -2.47 6.97
CA GLY A 268 14.56 -1.87 8.11
C GLY A 268 15.39 -2.80 8.99
N ALA A 269 15.57 -4.08 8.62
CA ALA A 269 16.32 -5.06 9.38
C ALA A 269 17.69 -5.42 8.75
N GLY A 270 17.89 -5.04 7.47
CA GLY A 270 19.14 -5.31 6.72
C GLY A 270 19.18 -6.68 6.06
N ASP A 271 20.34 -7.03 5.50
CA ASP A 271 20.57 -8.32 4.84
C ASP A 271 20.54 -9.48 5.85
N GLY A 272 20.13 -10.67 5.40
CA GLY A 272 20.04 -11.86 6.26
C GLY A 272 18.99 -12.86 5.84
N ALA A 273 18.69 -13.81 6.74
CA ALA A 273 17.68 -14.84 6.55
C ALA A 273 16.37 -14.44 7.26
N PHE A 274 15.26 -14.58 6.55
CA PHE A 274 13.91 -14.26 7.01
C PHE A 274 12.92 -15.33 6.54
N THR A 275 11.65 -15.13 6.85
CA THR A 275 10.56 -15.99 6.35
C THR A 275 9.42 -15.12 5.81
N LEU A 276 8.69 -15.64 4.83
CA LEU A 276 7.43 -15.08 4.34
C LEU A 276 6.46 -16.24 4.09
N GLY A 277 5.33 -16.25 4.78
CA GLY A 277 4.32 -17.32 4.63
C GLY A 277 4.84 -18.75 4.88
N GLY A 278 5.88 -18.88 5.73
CA GLY A 278 6.54 -20.16 6.01
C GLY A 278 7.64 -20.55 5.01
N LEU A 279 7.84 -19.77 3.95
CA LEU A 279 8.94 -19.95 2.99
C LEU A 279 10.20 -19.23 3.48
N ASP A 280 11.35 -19.87 3.28
CA ASP A 280 12.65 -19.29 3.58
C ASP A 280 13.02 -18.20 2.57
N VAL A 281 13.37 -17.01 3.07
CA VAL A 281 13.80 -15.85 2.28
C VAL A 281 15.23 -15.48 2.65
N GLU A 282 16.04 -15.18 1.65
CA GLU A 282 17.37 -14.61 1.79
C GLU A 282 17.39 -13.19 1.25
N VAL A 283 17.90 -12.26 2.05
CA VAL A 283 18.08 -10.86 1.63
C VAL A 283 19.55 -10.59 1.44
N ALA A 284 19.91 -10.15 0.26
CA ALA A 284 21.26 -9.76 -0.11
C ALA A 284 21.24 -8.48 -0.95
N GLY A 285 22.04 -7.47 -0.55
CA GLY A 285 22.05 -6.16 -1.19
C GLY A 285 20.67 -5.47 -1.18
N GLY A 286 19.89 -5.69 -0.13
CA GLY A 286 18.55 -5.14 0.03
C GLY A 286 17.46 -5.80 -0.83
N VAL A 287 17.76 -6.90 -1.55
CA VAL A 287 16.78 -7.62 -2.37
C VAL A 287 16.41 -8.94 -1.72
N ALA A 288 15.14 -9.12 -1.41
CA ALA A 288 14.59 -10.35 -0.83
C ALA A 288 14.25 -11.37 -1.92
N ARG A 289 14.69 -12.62 -1.77
CA ARG A 289 14.39 -13.73 -2.68
C ARG A 289 14.07 -15.00 -1.90
N LEU A 290 13.21 -15.82 -2.46
CA LEU A 290 13.04 -17.19 -1.96
C LEU A 290 14.40 -17.91 -2.05
N ARG A 291 14.82 -18.51 -0.93
CA ARG A 291 16.13 -19.15 -0.80
C ARG A 291 16.38 -20.16 -1.91
N GLY A 292 17.52 -20.03 -2.59
CA GLY A 292 17.92 -20.90 -3.69
C GLY A 292 17.20 -20.67 -5.02
N THR A 293 16.42 -19.59 -5.16
CA THR A 293 15.72 -19.25 -6.39
C THR A 293 16.00 -17.80 -6.83
N ALA A 294 15.52 -17.43 -8.03
CA ALA A 294 15.53 -16.05 -8.50
C ALA A 294 14.25 -15.27 -8.15
N THR A 295 13.25 -15.92 -7.57
CA THR A 295 11.95 -15.32 -7.26
C THR A 295 12.10 -14.26 -6.17
N ILE A 296 11.69 -13.04 -6.48
CA ILE A 296 11.62 -11.94 -5.51
C ILE A 296 10.48 -12.25 -4.52
N ALA A 297 10.68 -11.97 -3.23
CA ALA A 297 9.77 -12.33 -2.15
C ALA A 297 9.43 -11.08 -1.32
N GLY A 298 8.49 -10.28 -1.81
CA GLY A 298 8.19 -8.96 -1.27
C GLY A 298 9.38 -8.00 -1.39
N SER A 299 9.31 -6.87 -0.73
CA SER A 299 10.37 -5.86 -0.76
C SER A 299 11.00 -5.59 0.60
N THR A 300 12.07 -4.79 0.59
CA THR A 300 12.67 -4.17 1.78
C THR A 300 12.42 -2.65 1.80
N ALA A 301 11.52 -2.18 0.94
CA ALA A 301 11.25 -0.76 0.75
C ALA A 301 10.46 -0.16 1.92
N THR A 302 10.56 1.17 2.05
CA THR A 302 9.75 1.98 2.95
C THR A 302 9.11 3.11 2.17
N MET A 303 7.96 3.63 2.63
CA MET A 303 7.17 4.61 1.87
C MET A 303 7.91 5.92 1.61
N ASP A 304 8.76 6.38 2.52
CA ASP A 304 9.60 7.57 2.30
C ASP A 304 10.54 7.42 1.09
N ARG A 305 11.12 6.22 0.90
CA ARG A 305 11.97 5.92 -0.25
C ARG A 305 11.15 5.85 -1.55
N LEU A 306 9.98 5.23 -1.52
CA LEU A 306 9.09 5.18 -2.69
C LEU A 306 8.59 6.57 -3.08
N PHE A 307 8.26 7.41 -2.09
CA PHE A 307 7.90 8.80 -2.30
C PHE A 307 9.01 9.58 -2.99
N ALA A 308 10.24 9.52 -2.46
CA ALA A 308 11.40 10.20 -3.04
C ALA A 308 11.69 9.69 -4.46
N THR A 309 11.59 8.38 -4.69
CA THR A 309 11.72 7.78 -6.03
C THR A 309 10.69 8.36 -6.99
N ALA A 310 9.41 8.45 -6.59
CA ALA A 310 8.35 9.00 -7.44
C ALA A 310 8.58 10.47 -7.78
N VAL A 311 8.92 11.30 -6.79
CA VAL A 311 9.22 12.72 -7.03
C VAL A 311 10.37 12.87 -8.04
N ASN A 312 11.45 12.12 -7.86
CA ASN A 312 12.62 12.17 -8.75
C ASN A 312 12.29 11.69 -10.17
N LEU A 313 11.55 10.59 -10.31
CA LEU A 313 11.13 10.07 -11.62
C LEU A 313 10.22 11.04 -12.39
N LEU A 314 9.47 11.88 -11.66
CA LEU A 314 8.58 12.89 -12.23
C LEU A 314 9.24 14.26 -12.40
N GLY A 315 10.54 14.42 -12.10
CA GLY A 315 11.34 15.63 -12.40
C GLY A 315 11.48 16.64 -11.26
N GLY A 316 11.12 16.29 -10.01
CA GLY A 316 11.48 17.03 -8.79
C GLY A 316 10.79 18.40 -8.58
N HIS A 317 9.83 18.78 -9.42
CA HIS A 317 9.10 20.07 -9.31
C HIS A 317 7.81 19.93 -8.48
N ASP A 318 7.15 21.07 -8.18
CA ASP A 318 5.95 21.07 -7.33
C ASP A 318 4.81 20.15 -7.83
N ALA A 319 4.62 20.06 -9.14
CA ALA A 319 3.65 19.13 -9.70
C ALA A 319 4.04 17.66 -9.47
N ALA A 320 5.34 17.34 -9.51
CA ALA A 320 5.85 16.00 -9.16
C ALA A 320 5.65 15.69 -7.69
N LEU A 321 5.90 16.66 -6.81
CA LEU A 321 5.66 16.54 -5.37
C LEU A 321 4.17 16.29 -5.07
N ALA A 322 3.27 17.07 -5.68
CA ALA A 322 1.83 16.89 -5.53
C ALA A 322 1.34 15.55 -6.08
N ALA A 323 1.91 15.07 -7.20
CA ALA A 323 1.60 13.77 -7.76
C ALA A 323 2.07 12.63 -6.85
N ALA A 324 3.29 12.71 -6.30
CA ALA A 324 3.81 11.72 -5.36
C ALA A 324 2.96 11.65 -4.08
N VAL A 325 2.52 12.78 -3.53
CA VAL A 325 1.59 12.83 -2.39
C VAL A 325 0.29 12.09 -2.73
N ARG A 326 -0.28 12.33 -3.91
CA ARG A 326 -1.49 11.59 -4.32
C ARG A 326 -1.24 10.09 -4.34
N MET A 327 -0.17 9.64 -4.96
CA MET A 327 0.15 8.22 -5.11
C MET A 327 0.53 7.50 -3.80
N THR A 328 1.04 8.24 -2.81
CA THR A 328 1.47 7.64 -1.53
C THR A 328 0.51 7.89 -0.37
N ALA A 329 -0.49 8.73 -0.55
CA ALA A 329 -1.40 9.10 0.53
C ALA A 329 -2.87 9.16 0.07
N THR A 330 -3.21 10.09 -0.84
CA THR A 330 -4.61 10.37 -1.19
C THR A 330 -5.26 9.22 -1.99
N THR A 331 -4.57 8.70 -2.98
CA THR A 331 -5.09 7.62 -3.85
C THR A 331 -5.30 6.32 -3.08
N PRO A 332 -4.30 5.80 -2.31
CA PRO A 332 -4.53 4.60 -1.50
C PRO A 332 -5.60 4.80 -0.42
N ALA A 333 -5.66 5.97 0.24
CA ALA A 333 -6.72 6.26 1.21
C ALA A 333 -8.11 6.19 0.57
N ARG A 334 -8.28 6.79 -0.62
CA ARG A 334 -9.53 6.74 -1.37
C ARG A 334 -9.87 5.32 -1.82
N ALA A 335 -8.90 4.56 -2.34
CA ALA A 335 -9.11 3.18 -2.77
C ALA A 335 -9.61 2.28 -1.63
N LEU A 336 -9.17 2.54 -0.41
CA LEU A 336 -9.58 1.82 0.80
C LEU A 336 -10.82 2.40 1.50
N GLY A 337 -11.38 3.51 1.02
CA GLY A 337 -12.49 4.19 1.68
C GLY A 337 -12.13 4.74 3.08
N LEU A 338 -10.89 5.20 3.27
CA LEU A 338 -10.42 5.79 4.53
C LEU A 338 -10.72 7.29 4.55
N ASP A 339 -11.92 7.64 4.98
CA ASP A 339 -12.39 9.03 5.01
C ASP A 339 -11.50 9.95 5.86
N GLY A 340 -11.09 11.08 5.27
CA GLY A 340 -10.25 12.08 5.92
C GLY A 340 -8.79 11.67 6.13
N ALA A 341 -8.36 10.51 5.60
CA ALA A 341 -6.96 10.11 5.55
C ALA A 341 -6.27 10.57 4.25
N GLY A 342 -4.94 10.63 4.25
CA GLY A 342 -4.13 10.93 3.08
C GLY A 342 -4.24 12.36 2.55
N VAL A 343 -4.77 13.29 3.35
CA VAL A 343 -4.90 14.72 3.03
C VAL A 343 -4.58 15.60 4.24
N LEU A 344 -4.09 16.82 3.98
CA LEU A 344 -3.99 17.88 4.98
C LEU A 344 -5.09 18.90 4.68
N ALA A 345 -6.24 18.72 5.30
CA ALA A 345 -7.40 19.57 5.18
C ALA A 345 -8.03 19.79 6.56
N VAL A 346 -8.76 20.89 6.74
CA VAL A 346 -9.45 21.18 7.99
C VAL A 346 -10.39 20.03 8.37
N GLY A 347 -10.29 19.55 9.60
CA GLY A 347 -11.05 18.43 10.14
C GLY A 347 -10.43 17.04 9.93
N SER A 348 -9.44 16.87 9.02
CA SER A 348 -8.72 15.61 8.85
C SER A 348 -7.82 15.31 10.06
N ALA A 349 -7.50 14.02 10.27
CA ALA A 349 -6.53 13.63 11.28
C ALA A 349 -5.17 14.29 10.99
N ALA A 350 -4.50 14.81 12.03
CA ALA A 350 -3.18 15.40 11.90
C ALA A 350 -2.11 14.30 11.74
N ASN A 351 -2.10 13.70 10.56
CA ASN A 351 -1.12 12.72 10.09
C ASN A 351 -0.27 13.38 9.02
N LEU A 352 1.00 13.64 9.32
CA LEU A 352 1.89 14.32 8.39
C LEU A 352 3.33 13.84 8.49
N VAL A 353 4.06 14.06 7.42
CA VAL A 353 5.50 13.88 7.32
C VAL A 353 6.16 15.22 7.04
N VAL A 354 7.33 15.44 7.63
CA VAL A 354 8.21 16.56 7.36
C VAL A 354 9.45 16.02 6.70
N MET A 355 9.80 16.53 5.54
CA MET A 355 10.95 16.09 4.76
C MET A 355 11.84 17.31 4.46
N ASP A 356 13.16 17.10 4.43
CA ASP A 356 14.11 18.11 4.02
C ASP A 356 14.13 18.33 2.48
N ALA A 357 15.05 19.17 2.01
CA ALA A 357 15.19 19.49 0.59
C ALA A 357 15.60 18.28 -0.27
N ASP A 358 16.24 17.28 0.32
CA ASP A 358 16.66 16.01 -0.31
C ASP A 358 15.59 14.91 -0.15
N LEU A 359 14.39 15.30 0.32
CA LEU A 359 13.26 14.40 0.61
C LEU A 359 13.57 13.33 1.67
N GLN A 360 14.55 13.60 2.55
CA GLN A 360 14.81 12.73 3.70
C GLN A 360 13.83 13.08 4.82
N LEU A 361 13.30 12.04 5.46
CA LEU A 361 12.31 12.20 6.52
C LEU A 361 12.96 12.82 7.77
N VAL A 362 12.44 13.96 8.20
CA VAL A 362 12.88 14.71 9.39
C VAL A 362 12.00 14.39 10.59
N ARG A 363 10.67 14.43 10.42
CA ARG A 363 9.69 14.17 11.48
C ARG A 363 8.42 13.54 10.94
N VAL A 364 7.74 12.82 11.82
CA VAL A 364 6.43 12.20 11.56
C VAL A 364 5.48 12.58 12.66
N MET A 365 4.26 12.98 12.30
CA MET A 365 3.16 13.17 13.23
C MET A 365 2.04 12.19 12.90
N ARG A 366 1.54 11.50 13.92
CA ARG A 366 0.36 10.63 13.81
C ARG A 366 -0.69 11.05 14.82
N ARG A 367 -1.89 11.36 14.34
CA ARG A 367 -3.02 11.82 15.19
C ARG A 367 -2.63 12.98 16.11
N GLY A 368 -1.88 13.96 15.59
CA GLY A 368 -1.43 15.14 16.30
C GLY A 368 -0.25 14.94 17.26
N MET A 369 0.29 13.73 17.35
CA MET A 369 1.47 13.43 18.19
C MET A 369 2.69 13.19 17.34
N TRP A 370 3.81 13.86 17.68
CA TRP A 370 5.09 13.60 17.06
C TRP A 370 5.61 12.21 17.49
N LEU A 371 5.95 11.37 16.53
CA LEU A 371 6.52 10.04 16.77
C LEU A 371 8.04 10.09 16.86
N ARG A 372 8.67 11.10 16.24
CA ARG A 372 10.11 11.26 16.17
C ARG A 372 10.47 12.74 16.08
#